data_d8b61e57469ee2b482daf4bf406f1acc
#
_entry.id   d8b61e57469ee2b482daf4bf406f1acc
#
_cell.length_a   1.000
_cell.length_b   1.000
_cell.length_c   1.000
_cell.angle_alpha   90.00
_cell.angle_beta   90.00
_cell.angle_gamma   90.00
#
_symmetry.space_group_name_H-M   'P 1'
#
loop_
_entity.id
_entity.type
_entity.pdbx_description
1 polymer ?
#
loop_
_entity_poly.entity_id
_entity_poly.type
_entity_poly.pdbx_seq_one_letter_code
_entity_poly.pdbx_strand_id
1 'polypeptide(L)'
;MGDITANFSRDEFALPASKALEYGFRGVEYPEEWVESRLRPLCRALEVLRDKLGGRRVRVISGYRPKAYDLARLAAGRRGVSPNSQHHEGRAVDLQVRGVEPAQVYATVLELVEQGLIKVGGVGVYDEFVHVDIRPNEGPVKTWDERSR
;
A
#
# COMPACT_ATOMS: atom_id res chain seq x y z
N MET A 1 10.39 -14.62 -6.48
CA MET A 1 11.00 -13.73 -7.48
C MET A 1 9.92 -12.88 -8.11
N GLY A 2 10.08 -11.57 -8.11
CA GLY A 2 9.06 -10.66 -8.59
C GLY A 2 9.24 -10.25 -10.06
N ASP A 3 8.16 -9.87 -10.71
CA ASP A 3 8.20 -9.36 -12.08
C ASP A 3 8.27 -7.82 -12.17
N ILE A 4 8.09 -7.11 -11.06
CA ILE A 4 8.23 -5.64 -10.98
C ILE A 4 9.58 -5.28 -10.40
N THR A 5 9.90 -5.79 -9.22
CA THR A 5 11.21 -5.72 -8.58
C THR A 5 11.56 -7.11 -8.05
N ALA A 6 12.73 -7.28 -7.44
CA ALA A 6 13.22 -8.60 -7.04
C ALA A 6 12.21 -9.39 -6.18
N ASN A 7 11.47 -8.72 -5.32
CA ASN A 7 10.58 -9.39 -4.35
C ASN A 7 9.10 -9.04 -4.52
N PHE A 8 8.73 -8.28 -5.55
CA PHE A 8 7.34 -7.84 -5.74
C PHE A 8 6.86 -8.08 -7.17
N SER A 9 5.65 -8.63 -7.28
CA SER A 9 5.00 -8.92 -8.55
C SER A 9 3.71 -8.12 -8.69
N ARG A 10 3.34 -7.80 -9.93
CA ARG A 10 2.12 -7.05 -10.26
C ARG A 10 0.87 -7.68 -9.66
N ASP A 11 0.78 -9.00 -9.69
CA ASP A 11 -0.38 -9.73 -9.18
C ASP A 11 -0.65 -9.49 -7.70
N GLU A 12 0.37 -9.18 -6.90
CA GLU A 12 0.20 -8.87 -5.49
C GLU A 12 -0.59 -7.59 -5.26
N PHE A 13 -0.63 -6.71 -6.26
CA PHE A 13 -1.27 -5.39 -6.18
C PHE A 13 -2.62 -5.35 -6.90
N ALA A 14 -3.11 -6.49 -7.38
CA ALA A 14 -4.43 -6.62 -7.96
C ALA A 14 -5.51 -6.70 -6.88
N LEU A 15 -6.75 -6.36 -7.24
CA LEU A 15 -7.89 -6.62 -6.38
C LEU A 15 -8.29 -8.08 -6.56
N PRO A 16 -8.12 -8.96 -5.55
CA PRO A 16 -8.41 -10.37 -5.73
C PRO A 16 -9.91 -10.66 -5.84
N ALA A 17 -10.26 -11.70 -6.60
CA ALA A 17 -11.65 -12.09 -6.82
C ALA A 17 -12.39 -12.35 -5.52
N SER A 18 -11.73 -12.94 -4.51
CA SER A 18 -12.34 -13.24 -3.21
C SER A 18 -12.90 -12.00 -2.50
N LYS A 19 -12.24 -10.83 -2.68
CA LYS A 19 -12.71 -9.56 -2.12
C LYS A 19 -13.72 -8.89 -3.05
N ALA A 20 -13.45 -8.92 -4.35
CA ALA A 20 -14.23 -8.22 -5.35
C ALA A 20 -15.67 -8.76 -5.44
N LEU A 21 -15.86 -10.08 -5.38
CA LEU A 21 -17.14 -10.73 -5.52
C LEU A 21 -18.16 -10.32 -4.46
N GLU A 22 -17.71 -9.98 -3.25
CA GLU A 22 -18.58 -9.54 -2.16
C GLU A 22 -19.42 -8.31 -2.56
N TYR A 23 -18.89 -7.49 -3.47
CA TYR A 23 -19.55 -6.25 -3.94
C TYR A 23 -19.88 -6.29 -5.43
N GLY A 24 -19.97 -7.49 -6.02
CA GLY A 24 -20.39 -7.66 -7.40
C GLY A 24 -19.33 -7.37 -8.45
N PHE A 25 -18.07 -7.35 -8.06
CA PHE A 25 -16.94 -7.16 -8.98
C PHE A 25 -16.22 -8.49 -9.21
N ARG A 26 -15.59 -8.62 -10.37
CA ARG A 26 -14.61 -9.68 -10.62
C ARG A 26 -13.24 -9.20 -10.12
N GLY A 27 -12.28 -10.07 -10.01
CA GLY A 27 -10.91 -9.63 -9.70
C GLY A 27 -10.44 -8.59 -10.71
N VAL A 28 -9.71 -7.58 -10.23
CA VAL A 28 -9.24 -6.47 -11.08
C VAL A 28 -7.72 -6.41 -11.03
N GLU A 29 -7.07 -6.51 -12.18
CA GLU A 29 -5.63 -6.42 -12.30
C GLU A 29 -5.15 -4.98 -12.05
N TYR A 30 -3.89 -4.86 -11.63
CA TYR A 30 -3.25 -3.55 -11.56
C TYR A 30 -3.12 -2.99 -12.99
N PRO A 31 -3.50 -1.71 -13.21
CA PRO A 31 -3.46 -1.12 -14.55
C PRO A 31 -2.07 -1.14 -15.18
N GLU A 32 -1.98 -1.67 -16.38
CA GLU A 32 -0.71 -1.81 -17.11
C GLU A 32 -0.03 -0.46 -17.33
N GLU A 33 -0.80 0.58 -17.65
CA GLU A 33 -0.31 1.93 -17.94
C GLU A 33 0.37 2.60 -16.75
N TRP A 34 0.15 2.11 -15.52
CA TRP A 34 0.72 2.67 -14.31
C TRP A 34 1.90 1.86 -13.74
N VAL A 35 2.25 0.75 -14.38
CA VAL A 35 3.31 -0.13 -13.85
C VAL A 35 4.64 0.62 -13.74
N GLU A 36 5.10 1.25 -14.81
CA GLU A 36 6.41 1.91 -14.80
C GLU A 36 6.42 3.22 -14.00
N SER A 37 5.33 4.00 -14.07
CA SER A 37 5.29 5.32 -13.44
C SER A 37 4.88 5.31 -11.98
N ARG A 38 4.15 4.28 -11.52
CA ARG A 38 3.60 4.23 -10.16
C ARG A 38 3.98 2.97 -9.40
N LEU A 39 3.75 1.80 -9.96
CA LEU A 39 3.99 0.54 -9.23
C LEU A 39 5.47 0.29 -9.01
N ARG A 40 6.30 0.47 -10.01
CA ARG A 40 7.75 0.23 -9.88
C ARG A 40 8.41 1.14 -8.86
N PRO A 41 8.16 2.47 -8.85
CA PRO A 41 8.68 3.34 -7.79
C PRO A 41 8.20 2.93 -6.40
N LEU A 42 6.92 2.56 -6.27
CA LEU A 42 6.38 2.07 -4.99
C LEU A 42 7.11 0.82 -4.54
N CYS A 43 7.28 -0.16 -5.42
CA CYS A 43 7.97 -1.41 -5.10
C CYS A 43 9.45 -1.18 -4.76
N ARG A 44 10.11 -0.22 -5.40
CA ARG A 44 11.49 0.13 -5.06
C ARG A 44 11.60 0.63 -3.61
N ALA A 45 10.66 1.47 -3.18
CA ALA A 45 10.60 1.91 -1.79
C ALA A 45 10.40 0.73 -0.85
N LEU A 46 9.52 -0.21 -1.20
CA LEU A 46 9.28 -1.41 -0.41
C LEU A 46 10.47 -2.35 -0.35
N GLU A 47 11.29 -2.42 -1.40
CA GLU A 47 12.53 -3.21 -1.38
C GLU A 47 13.52 -2.64 -0.34
N VAL A 48 13.65 -1.31 -0.26
CA VAL A 48 14.52 -0.67 0.73
C VAL A 48 14.00 -0.95 2.14
N LEU A 49 12.69 -0.85 2.34
CA LEU A 49 12.06 -1.19 3.63
C LEU A 49 12.33 -2.64 4.00
N ARG A 50 12.15 -3.56 3.06
CA ARG A 50 12.39 -4.99 3.27
C ARG A 50 13.83 -5.25 3.69
N ASP A 51 14.80 -4.65 3.01
CA ASP A 51 16.22 -4.80 3.35
C ASP A 51 16.52 -4.25 4.74
N LYS A 52 15.96 -3.10 5.09
CA LYS A 52 16.16 -2.49 6.41
C LYS A 52 15.63 -3.37 7.54
N LEU A 53 14.57 -4.14 7.26
CA LEU A 53 13.96 -5.05 8.21
C LEU A 53 14.52 -6.49 8.13
N GLY A 54 15.68 -6.66 7.56
CA GLY A 54 16.40 -7.93 7.56
C GLY A 54 15.98 -8.92 6.47
N GLY A 55 15.39 -8.44 5.38
CA GLY A 55 14.96 -9.31 4.27
C GLY A 55 13.70 -10.09 4.56
N ARG A 56 12.90 -9.69 5.54
CA ARG A 56 11.67 -10.35 5.91
C ARG A 56 10.59 -10.15 4.86
N ARG A 57 9.72 -11.15 4.69
CA ARG A 57 8.64 -11.09 3.70
C ARG A 57 7.72 -9.91 3.98
N VAL A 58 7.47 -9.10 2.96
CA VAL A 58 6.46 -8.05 2.96
C VAL A 58 5.21 -8.61 2.27
N ARG A 59 4.12 -8.65 3.01
CA ARG A 59 2.84 -9.12 2.50
C ARG A 59 1.99 -7.92 2.09
N VAL A 60 1.54 -7.91 0.86
CA VAL A 60 0.61 -6.89 0.36
C VAL A 60 -0.81 -7.29 0.78
N ILE A 61 -1.43 -6.48 1.63
CA ILE A 61 -2.82 -6.69 2.08
C ILE A 61 -3.78 -6.10 1.06
N SER A 62 -3.46 -4.91 0.55
CA SER A 62 -4.27 -4.21 -0.44
C SER A 62 -3.38 -3.31 -1.28
N GLY A 63 -3.51 -3.44 -2.60
CA GLY A 63 -2.83 -2.59 -3.56
C GLY A 63 -3.84 -1.70 -4.29
N TYR A 64 -3.97 -1.89 -5.61
CA TYR A 64 -4.94 -1.15 -6.39
C TYR A 64 -6.38 -1.57 -6.05
N ARG A 65 -7.25 -0.59 -5.86
CA ARG A 65 -8.70 -0.79 -5.73
C ARG A 65 -9.40 0.20 -6.67
N PRO A 66 -10.30 -0.27 -7.56
CA PRO A 66 -11.12 0.66 -8.35
C PRO A 66 -11.97 1.53 -7.44
N LYS A 67 -12.13 2.79 -7.80
CA LYS A 67 -12.97 3.72 -7.02
C LYS A 67 -14.40 3.19 -6.87
N ALA A 68 -14.94 2.59 -7.93
CA ALA A 68 -16.29 2.01 -7.89
C ALA A 68 -16.44 0.92 -6.82
N TYR A 69 -15.40 0.10 -6.62
CA TYR A 69 -15.38 -0.91 -5.56
C TYR A 69 -15.47 -0.26 -4.17
N ASP A 70 -14.67 0.76 -3.91
CA ASP A 70 -14.70 1.47 -2.62
C ASP A 70 -16.01 2.23 -2.41
N LEU A 71 -16.59 2.82 -3.46
CA LEU A 71 -17.91 3.45 -3.36
C LEU A 71 -19.00 2.44 -3.01
N ALA A 72 -18.92 1.21 -3.56
CA ALA A 72 -19.85 0.14 -3.19
C ALA A 72 -19.70 -0.26 -1.72
N ARG A 73 -18.48 -0.32 -1.21
CA ARG A 73 -18.19 -0.60 0.22
C ARG A 73 -18.77 0.49 1.12
N LEU A 74 -18.59 1.76 0.74
CA LEU A 74 -19.19 2.90 1.47
C LEU A 74 -20.71 2.82 1.49
N ALA A 75 -21.33 2.51 0.34
CA ALA A 75 -22.79 2.37 0.25
C ALA A 75 -23.31 1.21 1.11
N ALA A 76 -22.48 0.18 1.33
CA ALA A 76 -22.79 -0.96 2.19
C ALA A 76 -22.51 -0.67 3.68
N GLY A 77 -22.09 0.55 4.02
CA GLY A 77 -21.86 0.95 5.42
C GLY A 77 -20.50 0.54 5.99
N ARG A 78 -19.53 0.15 5.13
CA ARG A 78 -18.19 -0.20 5.61
C ARG A 78 -17.47 1.04 6.15
N ARG A 79 -16.86 0.88 7.33
CA ARG A 79 -16.09 1.95 7.98
C ARG A 79 -14.64 1.97 7.45
N GLY A 80 -13.99 3.13 7.57
CA GLY A 80 -12.59 3.28 7.19
C GLY A 80 -12.35 3.32 5.69
N VAL A 81 -13.39 3.43 4.88
CA VAL A 81 -13.27 3.54 3.42
C VAL A 81 -13.29 5.02 3.03
N SER A 82 -12.28 5.46 2.29
CA SER A 82 -12.22 6.83 1.78
C SER A 82 -12.71 6.89 0.34
N PRO A 83 -13.55 7.88 -0.02
CA PRO A 83 -13.94 8.10 -1.41
C PRO A 83 -12.80 8.67 -2.27
N ASN A 84 -11.71 9.14 -1.63
CA ASN A 84 -10.57 9.77 -2.28
C ASN A 84 -9.26 9.11 -1.83
N SER A 85 -9.08 7.85 -2.17
CA SER A 85 -7.94 7.05 -1.73
C SER A 85 -6.82 7.01 -2.77
N GLN A 86 -5.56 6.99 -2.31
CA GLN A 86 -4.41 6.75 -3.19
C GLN A 86 -4.40 5.33 -3.77
N HIS A 87 -5.13 4.39 -3.16
CA HIS A 87 -5.34 3.06 -3.74
C HIS A 87 -6.06 3.13 -5.09
N HIS A 88 -6.94 4.10 -5.29
CA HIS A 88 -7.64 4.31 -6.58
C HIS A 88 -6.69 4.77 -7.68
N GLU A 89 -5.58 5.39 -7.29
CA GLU A 89 -4.57 5.92 -8.21
C GLU A 89 -3.42 4.95 -8.45
N GLY A 90 -3.49 3.76 -7.87
CA GLY A 90 -2.40 2.78 -7.99
C GLY A 90 -1.11 3.19 -7.29
N ARG A 91 -1.17 4.15 -6.36
CA ARG A 91 0.02 4.68 -5.67
C ARG A 91 0.16 4.19 -4.24
N ALA A 92 -0.73 3.34 -3.76
CA ALA A 92 -0.76 2.96 -2.35
C ALA A 92 -0.71 1.46 -2.15
N VAL A 93 -0.17 1.09 -1.00
CA VAL A 93 -0.16 -0.29 -0.52
C VAL A 93 -0.42 -0.30 0.98
N ASP A 94 -1.26 -1.23 1.42
CA ASP A 94 -1.39 -1.62 2.82
C ASP A 94 -0.59 -2.91 2.98
N LEU A 95 0.31 -2.96 3.95
CA LEU A 95 1.27 -4.04 4.06
C LEU A 95 1.49 -4.52 5.48
N GLN A 96 1.97 -5.75 5.59
CA GLN A 96 2.50 -6.34 6.82
C GLN A 96 3.90 -6.88 6.53
N VAL A 97 4.76 -6.83 7.53
CA VAL A 97 6.10 -7.43 7.44
C VAL A 97 6.17 -8.59 8.43
N ARG A 98 6.55 -9.75 7.95
CA ARG A 98 6.58 -10.98 8.74
C ARG A 98 7.43 -10.82 10.01
N GLY A 99 6.79 -11.04 11.16
CA GLY A 99 7.46 -10.97 12.46
C GLY A 99 7.78 -9.57 12.95
N VAL A 100 7.23 -8.54 12.31
CA VAL A 100 7.47 -7.14 12.71
C VAL A 100 6.12 -6.46 12.97
N GLU A 101 5.97 -5.86 14.13
CA GLU A 101 4.74 -5.16 14.48
C GLU A 101 4.51 -3.91 13.60
N PRO A 102 3.26 -3.54 13.31
CA PRO A 102 2.97 -2.35 12.51
C PRO A 102 3.66 -1.07 13.02
N ALA A 103 3.71 -0.87 14.34
CA ALA A 103 4.38 0.29 14.92
C ALA A 103 5.86 0.36 14.54
N GLN A 104 6.55 -0.77 14.51
CA GLN A 104 7.95 -0.86 14.11
C GLN A 104 8.12 -0.63 12.62
N VAL A 105 7.24 -1.17 11.81
CA VAL A 105 7.25 -0.94 10.36
C VAL A 105 7.06 0.55 10.07
N TYR A 106 6.08 1.17 10.70
CA TYR A 106 5.78 2.59 10.57
C TYR A 106 6.99 3.45 10.93
N ALA A 107 7.59 3.20 12.09
CA ALA A 107 8.77 3.94 12.54
C ALA A 107 9.94 3.78 11.56
N THR A 108 10.13 2.58 11.02
CA THR A 108 11.20 2.30 10.05
C THR A 108 10.98 3.05 8.73
N VAL A 109 9.74 3.09 8.24
CA VAL A 109 9.43 3.86 7.03
C VAL A 109 9.78 5.34 7.23
N LEU A 110 9.35 5.93 8.35
CA LEU A 110 9.64 7.34 8.65
C LEU A 110 11.14 7.61 8.79
N GLU A 111 11.88 6.69 9.40
CA GLU A 111 13.33 6.78 9.48
C GLU A 111 13.98 6.80 8.10
N LEU A 112 13.56 5.89 7.22
CA LEU A 112 14.07 5.82 5.86
C LEU A 112 13.77 7.09 5.05
N VAL A 113 12.59 7.66 5.23
CA VAL A 113 12.21 8.95 4.62
C VAL A 113 13.13 10.06 5.11
N GLU A 114 13.32 10.15 6.42
CA GLU A 114 14.18 11.18 7.02
C GLU A 114 15.61 11.08 6.53
N GLN A 115 16.13 9.86 6.36
CA GLN A 115 17.47 9.59 5.84
C GLN A 115 17.59 9.82 4.34
N GLY A 116 16.48 10.10 3.64
CA GLY A 116 16.48 10.29 2.20
C GLY A 116 16.67 9.00 1.39
N LEU A 117 16.48 7.84 2.01
CA LEU A 117 16.67 6.54 1.35
C LEU A 117 15.45 6.06 0.58
N ILE A 118 14.27 6.56 0.92
CA ILE A 118 13.04 6.35 0.15
C ILE A 118 12.28 7.66 0.02
N LYS A 119 11.47 7.76 -1.03
CA LYS A 119 10.61 8.90 -1.26
C LYS A 119 9.16 8.41 -1.29
N VAL A 120 8.41 8.74 -0.26
CA VAL A 120 6.98 8.45 -0.16
C VAL A 120 6.23 9.71 0.24
N GLY A 121 4.94 9.77 -0.07
CA GLY A 121 4.13 10.96 0.22
C GLY A 121 3.17 10.81 1.40
N GLY A 122 2.79 9.59 1.73
CA GLY A 122 1.90 9.31 2.84
C GLY A 122 2.25 8.01 3.55
N VAL A 123 2.14 8.01 4.89
CA VAL A 123 2.38 6.83 5.72
C VAL A 123 1.36 6.83 6.85
N GLY A 124 0.64 5.73 7.01
CA GLY A 124 -0.33 5.56 8.09
C GLY A 124 -0.11 4.27 8.85
N VAL A 125 -0.35 4.28 10.17
CA VAL A 125 -0.28 3.08 10.98
C VAL A 125 -1.66 2.70 11.49
N TYR A 126 -1.96 1.40 11.39
CA TYR A 126 -3.21 0.77 11.81
C TYR A 126 -2.90 -0.37 12.75
N ASP A 127 -3.92 -0.96 13.35
CA ASP A 127 -3.71 -2.08 14.29
C ASP A 127 -3.00 -3.28 13.63
N GLU A 128 -3.35 -3.59 12.38
CA GLU A 128 -2.91 -4.80 11.72
C GLU A 128 -1.96 -4.57 10.54
N PHE A 129 -1.80 -3.32 10.08
CA PHE A 129 -1.01 -3.05 8.89
C PHE A 129 -0.50 -1.60 8.88
N VAL A 130 0.37 -1.32 7.90
CA VAL A 130 0.85 0.02 7.61
C VAL A 130 0.48 0.38 6.18
N HIS A 131 -0.01 1.60 6.00
CA HIS A 131 -0.28 2.17 4.69
C HIS A 131 0.93 2.98 4.24
N VAL A 132 1.36 2.79 3.01
CA VAL A 132 2.42 3.58 2.37
C VAL A 132 1.95 4.00 0.99
N ASP A 133 2.12 5.26 0.63
CA ASP A 133 1.81 5.71 -0.71
C ASP A 133 2.84 6.69 -1.25
N ILE A 134 2.89 6.79 -2.57
CA ILE A 134 3.78 7.69 -3.29
C ILE A 134 3.01 8.86 -3.90
N ARG A 135 1.99 9.35 -3.20
CA ARG A 135 1.25 10.54 -3.66
C ARG A 135 2.21 11.68 -3.96
N PRO A 136 1.96 12.47 -5.03
CA PRO A 136 2.75 13.67 -5.26
C PRO A 136 2.64 14.60 -4.06
N ASN A 137 3.77 14.97 -3.47
CA ASN A 137 3.80 15.81 -2.29
C ASN A 137 5.14 16.55 -2.25
N GLU A 138 5.11 17.87 -2.31
CA GLU A 138 6.31 18.71 -2.25
C GLU A 138 6.70 19.08 -0.82
N GLY A 139 5.78 18.90 0.13
CA GLY A 139 6.02 19.18 1.55
C GLY A 139 6.45 17.94 2.33
N PRO A 140 6.39 18.02 3.67
CA PRO A 140 6.68 16.87 4.52
C PRO A 140 5.76 15.70 4.22
N VAL A 141 6.24 14.47 4.47
CA VAL A 141 5.41 13.27 4.33
C VAL A 141 4.16 13.41 5.22
N LYS A 142 3.00 13.08 4.65
CA LYS A 142 1.75 13.07 5.40
C LYS A 142 1.68 11.80 6.25
N THR A 143 1.41 11.94 7.55
CA THR A 143 1.35 10.81 8.47
C THR A 143 0.02 10.77 9.22
N TRP A 144 -0.41 9.58 9.59
CA TRP A 144 -1.60 9.41 10.44
C TRP A 144 -1.53 8.10 11.22
N ASP A 145 -2.30 8.07 12.32
CA ASP A 145 -2.36 6.94 13.23
C ASP A 145 -3.83 6.60 13.49
N GLU A 146 -4.27 5.45 12.99
CA GLU A 146 -5.63 4.95 13.13
C GLU A 146 -5.69 3.71 14.03
N ARG A 147 -4.70 3.53 14.90
CA ARG A 147 -4.71 2.41 15.84
C ARG A 147 -5.78 2.61 16.90
N SER A 148 -6.38 1.52 17.32
CA SER A 148 -7.31 1.51 18.45
C SER A 148 -6.58 1.88 19.75
N ARG A 149 -7.27 2.53 20.66
CA ARG A 149 -6.71 2.96 21.94
C ARG A 149 -7.35 2.21 23.10
#